data_fce7b0d0998ee3c53d77786f92be2396
#
_entry.id   fce7b0d0998ee3c53d77786f92be2396
#
_cell.length_a   1.000
_cell.length_b   1.000
_cell.length_c   1.000
_cell.angle_alpha   90.00
_cell.angle_beta   90.00
_cell.angle_gamma   90.00
#
_symmetry.space_group_name_H-M   'P 1'
#
loop_
_entity.id
_entity.type
_entity.pdbx_description
1 polymer ?
#
loop_
_entity_poly.entity_id
_entity_poly.type
_entity_poly.pdbx_seq_one_letter_code
_entity_poly.pdbx_strand_id
1 'polypeptide(L)'
;MKRREFITLLGGAAAPAILWPLAARTQPTGKVARIGFLGSATAVGSAKSVEAFRTGLRDLGYVEGKNIVIEFQWAEGRYERLPTLLVELMRRNVDVLVVHGTPGTRAAKQATTTIPIVVAIVGDALASGIVTSLARPEANLTGSTYFLTELNAKRLELLKDVFPSVTRVAVLSNPDNPVSESIIPAMTAAAAPLKIELELVKSQGPTEFDGAFAAMAKGRVDAVVVTQDGEFAASFKTIATLAAGIKLPSIGSKEYAEAGGLLGYGVNILSLYRRAAYFVDLILKGARPADLPVEQPTKFELVINLKTAKTIGLAIANSFLLRADEVIE
;
A
#
# COMPACT_ATOMS: atom_id res chain seq x y z
N MET A 1 76.92 37.29 11.40
CA MET A 1 77.34 38.75 11.28
C MET A 1 76.15 39.48 10.60
N LYS A 2 75.68 40.50 11.27
CA LYS A 2 75.06 41.76 10.84
C LYS A 2 73.72 41.63 10.11
N ARG A 3 72.61 41.93 10.75
CA ARG A 3 72.11 43.22 11.24
C ARG A 3 71.64 44.14 10.11
N ARG A 4 70.34 44.52 10.22
CA ARG A 4 69.79 45.88 10.01
C ARG A 4 69.35 46.16 8.56
N GLU A 5 68.27 46.67 8.34
CA GLU A 5 67.30 47.71 8.67
C GLU A 5 66.54 48.03 7.40
N PHE A 6 65.32 48.42 7.29
CA PHE A 6 64.64 49.62 7.63
C PHE A 6 63.18 49.54 7.11
N ILE A 7 62.23 49.67 7.92
CA ILE A 7 61.30 50.75 8.24
C ILE A 7 60.59 51.43 7.01
N THR A 8 59.24 51.39 7.12
CA THR A 8 58.22 52.36 6.71
C THR A 8 58.01 52.67 5.25
N LEU A 9 56.75 52.38 4.85
CA LEU A 9 55.89 53.40 4.29
C LEU A 9 54.41 52.99 4.48
N LEU A 10 53.71 53.79 5.27
CA LEU A 10 52.26 53.82 5.34
C LEU A 10 51.68 54.13 3.94
N GLY A 11 50.85 53.24 3.44
CA GLY A 11 50.05 53.51 2.28
C GLY A 11 48.72 52.79 2.47
N GLY A 12 47.71 53.53 2.93
CA GLY A 12 46.37 53.03 3.07
C GLY A 12 45.77 52.59 1.73
N ALA A 13 45.53 51.32 1.61
CA ALA A 13 44.69 50.79 0.56
C ALA A 13 43.39 50.31 1.25
N ALA A 14 42.37 51.13 1.16
CA ALA A 14 41.00 50.73 1.47
C ALA A 14 40.62 49.54 0.56
N ALA A 15 40.56 48.36 1.13
CA ALA A 15 40.02 47.20 0.45
C ALA A 15 38.53 47.46 0.18
N PRO A 16 38.05 47.43 -1.07
CA PRO A 16 36.60 47.44 -1.30
C PRO A 16 36.02 46.17 -0.70
N ALA A 17 35.16 46.32 0.33
CA ALA A 17 34.30 45.27 0.76
C ALA A 17 33.44 44.84 -0.43
N ILE A 18 33.85 43.73 -1.08
CA ILE A 18 33.03 43.06 -2.08
C ILE A 18 31.81 42.55 -1.29
N LEU A 19 30.76 43.37 -1.25
CA LEU A 19 29.42 42.94 -0.95
C LEU A 19 29.03 41.94 -2.06
N TRP A 20 29.38 40.66 -1.84
CA TRP A 20 28.71 39.61 -2.60
C TRP A 20 27.22 39.79 -2.30
N PRO A 21 26.37 40.00 -3.29
CA PRO A 21 24.96 39.94 -3.06
C PRO A 21 24.70 38.51 -2.57
N LEU A 22 24.24 38.38 -1.34
CA LEU A 22 23.49 37.22 -0.94
C LEU A 22 22.34 37.13 -1.95
N ALA A 23 22.57 36.43 -3.04
CA ALA A 23 21.51 36.00 -3.91
C ALA A 23 20.59 35.20 -3.02
N ALA A 24 19.61 35.88 -2.42
CA ALA A 24 18.44 35.23 -1.91
C ALA A 24 18.02 34.32 -3.07
N ARG A 25 18.22 33.01 -2.90
CA ARG A 25 17.58 32.02 -3.75
C ARG A 25 16.10 32.25 -3.56
N THR A 26 15.56 33.19 -4.33
CA THR A 26 14.15 33.19 -4.63
C THR A 26 13.90 31.81 -5.18
N GLN A 27 13.32 30.94 -4.37
CA GLN A 27 12.65 29.76 -4.92
C GLN A 27 11.83 30.32 -6.09
N PRO A 28 12.02 29.79 -7.32
CA PRO A 28 11.13 30.19 -8.39
C PRO A 28 9.73 29.98 -7.82
N THR A 29 8.83 30.93 -8.06
CA THR A 29 7.39 30.77 -7.84
C THR A 29 6.97 29.64 -8.75
N GLY A 30 7.31 28.41 -8.30
CA GLY A 30 7.22 27.20 -9.07
C GLY A 30 5.75 26.91 -9.31
N LYS A 31 5.44 26.52 -10.52
CA LYS A 31 4.16 25.92 -10.89
C LYS A 31 3.69 25.03 -9.73
N VAL A 32 2.54 25.31 -9.19
CA VAL A 32 1.92 24.47 -8.17
C VAL A 32 1.67 23.10 -8.80
N ALA A 33 2.37 22.08 -8.31
CA ALA A 33 2.25 20.73 -8.86
C ALA A 33 0.90 20.13 -8.55
N ARG A 34 0.33 19.42 -9.49
CA ARG A 34 -1.01 18.84 -9.38
C ARG A 34 -0.94 17.32 -9.40
N ILE A 35 -1.34 16.69 -8.30
CA ILE A 35 -1.34 15.24 -8.11
C ILE A 35 -2.76 14.74 -8.27
N GLY A 36 -3.00 13.81 -9.19
CA GLY A 36 -4.26 13.08 -9.29
C GLY A 36 -4.22 11.83 -8.44
N PHE A 37 -5.07 11.71 -7.43
CA PHE A 37 -5.17 10.52 -6.59
C PHE A 37 -6.43 9.73 -6.91
N LEU A 38 -6.25 8.49 -7.39
CA LEU A 38 -7.35 7.57 -7.69
C LEU A 38 -7.43 6.48 -6.61
N GLY A 39 -8.47 6.51 -5.81
CA GLY A 39 -8.77 5.49 -4.81
C GLY A 39 -9.79 4.47 -5.32
N SER A 40 -9.56 3.18 -5.05
CA SER A 40 -10.49 2.10 -5.40
C SER A 40 -11.68 2.02 -4.42
N ALA A 41 -11.45 2.30 -3.14
CA ALA A 41 -12.46 2.33 -2.08
C ALA A 41 -13.07 3.74 -1.87
N THR A 42 -13.75 3.94 -0.75
CA THR A 42 -14.29 5.23 -0.36
C THR A 42 -13.21 6.14 0.25
N ALA A 43 -13.45 7.46 0.25
CA ALA A 43 -12.58 8.43 0.92
C ALA A 43 -12.38 8.12 2.41
N VAL A 44 -13.45 7.75 3.10
CA VAL A 44 -13.42 7.41 4.53
C VAL A 44 -12.60 6.15 4.78
N GLY A 45 -12.83 5.09 3.99
CA GLY A 45 -12.08 3.83 4.10
C GLY A 45 -10.59 4.00 3.81
N SER A 46 -10.22 4.97 2.97
CA SER A 46 -8.83 5.27 2.59
C SER A 46 -8.15 6.34 3.44
N ALA A 47 -8.83 6.90 4.44
CA ALA A 47 -8.35 8.08 5.18
C ALA A 47 -6.95 7.90 5.80
N LYS A 48 -6.66 6.76 6.42
CA LYS A 48 -5.33 6.46 7.00
C LYS A 48 -4.23 6.41 5.93
N SER A 49 -4.52 5.79 4.80
CA SER A 49 -3.58 5.67 3.68
C SER A 49 -3.29 7.02 3.04
N VAL A 50 -4.33 7.84 2.83
CA VAL A 50 -4.18 9.23 2.34
C VAL A 50 -3.38 10.08 3.31
N GLU A 51 -3.62 9.93 4.62
CA GLU A 51 -2.85 10.68 5.62
C GLU A 51 -1.38 10.25 5.67
N ALA A 52 -1.09 8.95 5.49
CA ALA A 52 0.27 8.47 5.37
C ALA A 52 0.98 9.05 4.13
N PHE A 53 0.28 9.13 2.99
CA PHE A 53 0.77 9.77 1.77
C PHE A 53 1.02 11.27 1.98
N ARG A 54 0.06 12.00 2.55
CA ARG A 54 0.20 13.42 2.89
C ARG A 54 1.36 13.69 3.85
N THR A 55 1.55 12.80 4.82
CA THR A 55 2.68 12.89 5.76
C THR A 55 4.00 12.73 5.00
N GLY A 56 4.11 11.75 4.10
CA GLY A 56 5.30 11.60 3.26
C GLY A 56 5.58 12.85 2.39
N LEU A 57 4.54 13.47 1.83
CA LEU A 57 4.69 14.72 1.08
C LEU A 57 5.15 15.88 1.99
N ARG A 58 4.59 16.02 3.20
CA ARG A 58 5.01 17.06 4.16
C ARG A 58 6.48 16.89 4.58
N ASP A 59 6.91 15.66 4.83
CA ASP A 59 8.31 15.33 5.19
C ASP A 59 9.29 15.75 4.07
N LEU A 60 8.82 15.82 2.81
CA LEU A 60 9.57 16.25 1.63
C LEU A 60 9.41 17.75 1.31
N GLY A 61 8.69 18.50 2.15
CA GLY A 61 8.49 19.95 2.02
C GLY A 61 7.30 20.37 1.15
N TYR A 62 6.40 19.42 0.80
CA TYR A 62 5.18 19.75 0.09
C TYR A 62 4.06 20.13 1.05
N VAL A 63 3.34 21.20 0.73
CA VAL A 63 2.22 21.71 1.51
C VAL A 63 1.03 21.91 0.58
N GLU A 64 -0.02 21.12 0.81
CA GLU A 64 -1.27 21.18 0.04
C GLU A 64 -1.87 22.59 0.12
N GLY A 65 -2.25 23.15 -1.03
CA GLY A 65 -2.72 24.52 -1.16
C GLY A 65 -1.63 25.60 -1.28
N LYS A 66 -0.32 25.24 -1.11
CA LYS A 66 0.81 26.18 -1.31
C LYS A 66 1.63 25.82 -2.55
N ASN A 67 2.25 24.65 -2.56
CA ASN A 67 3.12 24.21 -3.64
C ASN A 67 2.66 22.90 -4.32
N ILE A 68 1.63 22.24 -3.76
CA ILE A 68 0.91 21.13 -4.39
C ILE A 68 -0.60 21.29 -4.25
N VAL A 69 -1.33 20.65 -5.18
CA VAL A 69 -2.77 20.36 -5.10
C VAL A 69 -2.97 18.89 -5.31
N ILE A 70 -3.81 18.23 -4.50
CA ILE A 70 -4.18 16.84 -4.67
C ILE A 70 -5.65 16.76 -5.09
N GLU A 71 -5.87 16.25 -6.30
CA GLU A 71 -7.19 16.03 -6.88
C GLU A 71 -7.61 14.59 -6.62
N PHE A 72 -8.64 14.37 -5.82
CA PHE A 72 -9.10 13.04 -5.45
C PHE A 72 -10.27 12.58 -6.32
N GLN A 73 -10.25 11.28 -6.69
CA GLN A 73 -11.38 10.57 -7.25
C GLN A 73 -11.50 9.20 -6.58
N TRP A 74 -12.75 8.76 -6.32
CA TRP A 74 -13.05 7.57 -5.55
C TRP A 74 -14.00 6.66 -6.32
N ALA A 75 -13.59 5.41 -6.55
CA ALA A 75 -14.41 4.42 -7.23
C ALA A 75 -15.52 3.85 -6.32
N GLU A 76 -15.38 3.95 -5.00
CA GLU A 76 -16.33 3.47 -4.00
C GLU A 76 -16.65 1.97 -4.18
N GLY A 77 -15.59 1.15 -4.42
CA GLY A 77 -15.68 -0.28 -4.67
C GLY A 77 -16.14 -0.67 -6.07
N ARG A 78 -16.59 0.28 -6.87
CA ARG A 78 -17.11 0.05 -8.22
C ARG A 78 -16.00 0.24 -9.24
N TYR A 79 -15.26 -0.84 -9.53
CA TYR A 79 -14.08 -0.80 -10.40
C TYR A 79 -14.39 -0.41 -11.84
N GLU A 80 -15.62 -0.62 -12.29
CA GLU A 80 -16.11 -0.16 -13.61
C GLU A 80 -16.08 1.37 -13.76
N ARG A 81 -16.03 2.13 -12.66
CA ARG A 81 -15.93 3.60 -12.68
C ARG A 81 -14.51 4.10 -12.93
N LEU A 82 -13.47 3.27 -12.68
CA LEU A 82 -12.08 3.70 -12.72
C LEU A 82 -11.67 4.40 -14.04
N PRO A 83 -12.05 3.90 -15.23
CA PRO A 83 -11.70 4.59 -16.48
C PRO A 83 -12.27 6.00 -16.57
N THR A 84 -13.53 6.20 -16.19
CA THR A 84 -14.18 7.52 -16.22
C THR A 84 -13.53 8.49 -15.24
N LEU A 85 -13.23 8.03 -14.01
CA LEU A 85 -12.59 8.83 -12.98
C LEU A 85 -11.16 9.26 -13.38
N LEU A 86 -10.43 8.40 -14.09
CA LEU A 86 -9.13 8.74 -14.65
C LEU A 86 -9.23 9.84 -15.72
N VAL A 87 -10.21 9.76 -16.61
CA VAL A 87 -10.44 10.82 -17.60
C VAL A 87 -10.72 12.16 -16.90
N GLU A 88 -11.50 12.16 -15.82
CA GLU A 88 -11.77 13.36 -15.03
C GLU A 88 -10.50 13.93 -14.36
N LEU A 89 -9.63 13.07 -13.79
CA LEU A 89 -8.35 13.51 -13.24
C LEU A 89 -7.43 14.09 -14.33
N MET A 90 -7.33 13.43 -15.48
CA MET A 90 -6.49 13.90 -16.58
C MET A 90 -6.96 15.25 -17.14
N ARG A 91 -8.29 15.51 -17.18
CA ARG A 91 -8.84 16.82 -17.58
C ARG A 91 -8.43 17.96 -16.63
N ARG A 92 -8.05 17.64 -15.41
CA ARG A 92 -7.52 18.63 -14.43
C ARG A 92 -6.04 18.95 -14.61
N ASN A 93 -5.42 18.45 -15.70
CA ASN A 93 -4.00 18.64 -16.03
C ASN A 93 -3.08 18.25 -14.87
N VAL A 94 -3.25 17.03 -14.37
CA VAL A 94 -2.39 16.49 -13.30
C VAL A 94 -0.99 16.21 -13.84
N ASP A 95 0.04 16.51 -13.05
CA ASP A 95 1.45 16.29 -13.37
C ASP A 95 1.86 14.84 -13.09
N VAL A 96 1.17 14.17 -12.15
CA VAL A 96 1.40 12.77 -11.77
C VAL A 96 0.10 12.15 -11.27
N LEU A 97 -0.14 10.89 -11.60
CA LEU A 97 -1.22 10.07 -11.07
C LEU A 97 -0.69 9.18 -9.95
N VAL A 98 -1.38 9.15 -8.83
CA VAL A 98 -1.16 8.19 -7.74
C VAL A 98 -2.34 7.23 -7.72
N VAL A 99 -2.05 5.94 -7.85
CA VAL A 99 -3.08 4.90 -7.94
C VAL A 99 -2.87 3.80 -6.90
N HIS A 100 -3.93 3.09 -6.57
CA HIS A 100 -3.93 2.02 -5.59
C HIS A 100 -4.56 0.74 -6.17
N GLY A 101 -3.92 -0.39 -5.86
CA GLY A 101 -4.43 -1.72 -6.19
C GLY A 101 -4.28 -2.08 -7.67
N THR A 102 -4.44 -3.37 -7.95
CA THR A 102 -4.33 -3.91 -9.31
C THR A 102 -5.38 -3.33 -10.26
N PRO A 103 -6.67 -3.17 -9.86
CA PRO A 103 -7.67 -2.56 -10.73
C PRO A 103 -7.32 -1.13 -11.13
N GLY A 104 -6.99 -0.27 -10.15
CA GLY A 104 -6.61 1.12 -10.40
C GLY A 104 -5.36 1.26 -11.26
N THR A 105 -4.36 0.41 -11.04
CA THR A 105 -3.11 0.41 -11.79
C THR A 105 -3.34 -0.03 -13.25
N ARG A 106 -4.10 -1.10 -13.49
CA ARG A 106 -4.47 -1.53 -14.85
C ARG A 106 -5.23 -0.44 -15.61
N ALA A 107 -6.23 0.17 -14.97
CA ALA A 107 -7.01 1.26 -15.57
C ALA A 107 -6.12 2.46 -15.92
N ALA A 108 -5.22 2.90 -15.02
CA ALA A 108 -4.32 4.01 -15.27
C ALA A 108 -3.34 3.74 -16.42
N LYS A 109 -2.76 2.52 -16.48
CA LYS A 109 -1.87 2.10 -17.56
C LYS A 109 -2.56 2.09 -18.92
N GLN A 110 -3.86 1.77 -18.97
CA GLN A 110 -4.66 1.82 -20.19
C GLN A 110 -5.05 3.25 -20.59
N ALA A 111 -5.25 4.13 -19.60
CA ALA A 111 -5.73 5.49 -19.83
C ALA A 111 -4.64 6.45 -20.35
N THR A 112 -3.38 6.23 -20.00
CA THR A 112 -2.28 7.11 -20.38
C THR A 112 -0.95 6.40 -20.52
N THR A 113 -0.16 6.83 -21.52
CA THR A 113 1.23 6.42 -21.69
C THR A 113 2.21 7.55 -21.42
N THR A 114 1.71 8.77 -21.15
CA THR A 114 2.53 10.00 -21.02
C THR A 114 2.52 10.57 -19.62
N ILE A 115 1.38 10.56 -18.91
CA ILE A 115 1.31 11.06 -17.53
C ILE A 115 2.00 10.03 -16.62
N PRO A 116 2.98 10.44 -15.81
CA PRO A 116 3.61 9.59 -14.81
C PRO A 116 2.60 8.94 -13.87
N ILE A 117 2.77 7.64 -13.62
CA ILE A 117 1.93 6.87 -12.71
C ILE A 117 2.79 6.38 -11.54
N VAL A 118 2.43 6.79 -10.34
CA VAL A 118 2.99 6.25 -9.09
C VAL A 118 1.99 5.28 -8.48
N VAL A 119 2.39 4.03 -8.39
CA VAL A 119 1.59 3.00 -7.73
C VAL A 119 1.92 2.99 -6.26
N ALA A 120 0.97 3.41 -5.41
CA ALA A 120 1.16 3.35 -3.97
C ALA A 120 1.36 1.90 -3.52
N ILE A 121 0.55 0.99 -4.06
CA ILE A 121 0.66 -0.45 -3.84
C ILE A 121 -0.06 -1.22 -4.94
N VAL A 122 0.55 -2.30 -5.44
CA VAL A 122 -0.07 -3.28 -6.33
C VAL A 122 0.28 -4.69 -5.88
N GLY A 123 -0.63 -5.62 -6.07
CA GLY A 123 -0.55 -6.98 -5.52
C GLY A 123 0.67 -7.76 -5.97
N ASP A 124 0.85 -7.93 -7.25
CA ASP A 124 2.02 -8.54 -7.88
C ASP A 124 2.14 -7.95 -9.29
N ALA A 125 3.06 -7.00 -9.44
CA ALA A 125 3.19 -6.26 -10.68
C ALA A 125 3.68 -7.13 -11.85
N LEU A 126 4.48 -8.19 -11.57
CA LEU A 126 4.96 -9.13 -12.58
C LEU A 126 3.87 -10.14 -12.93
N ALA A 127 3.33 -10.87 -11.95
CA ALA A 127 2.32 -11.89 -12.18
C ALA A 127 1.04 -11.33 -12.81
N SER A 128 0.68 -10.08 -12.48
CA SER A 128 -0.48 -9.38 -13.08
C SER A 128 -0.20 -8.73 -14.44
N GLY A 129 1.02 -8.84 -14.97
CA GLY A 129 1.41 -8.27 -16.27
C GLY A 129 1.44 -6.74 -16.30
N ILE A 130 1.51 -6.09 -15.16
CA ILE A 130 1.59 -4.62 -15.06
C ILE A 130 2.95 -4.13 -15.55
N VAL A 131 4.02 -4.82 -15.14
CA VAL A 131 5.39 -4.58 -15.63
C VAL A 131 6.05 -5.88 -16.04
N THR A 132 7.04 -5.81 -16.93
CA THR A 132 7.86 -6.96 -17.34
C THR A 132 9.15 -7.09 -16.53
N SER A 133 9.54 -6.01 -15.85
CA SER A 133 10.71 -5.95 -14.98
C SER A 133 10.46 -4.98 -13.83
N LEU A 134 10.84 -5.37 -12.62
CA LEU A 134 10.76 -4.47 -11.45
C LEU A 134 11.90 -3.45 -11.45
N ALA A 135 13.08 -3.83 -11.89
CA ALA A 135 14.25 -2.96 -11.90
C ALA A 135 14.14 -1.87 -12.97
N ARG A 136 13.49 -2.18 -14.10
CA ARG A 136 13.25 -1.25 -15.22
C ARG A 136 11.86 -1.50 -15.77
N PRO A 137 10.84 -0.82 -15.26
CA PRO A 137 9.45 -1.02 -15.69
C PRO A 137 9.16 -0.57 -17.13
N GLU A 138 10.09 0.15 -17.78
CA GLU A 138 10.09 0.55 -19.21
C GLU A 138 8.82 1.29 -19.67
N ALA A 139 8.12 1.92 -18.73
CA ALA A 139 6.87 2.62 -18.97
C ALA A 139 6.79 3.92 -18.17
N ASN A 140 5.66 4.58 -18.24
CA ASN A 140 5.38 5.76 -17.43
C ASN A 140 4.97 5.44 -15.98
N LEU A 141 5.34 4.25 -15.46
CA LEU A 141 4.89 3.73 -14.16
C LEU A 141 6.08 3.38 -13.27
N THR A 142 5.96 3.71 -11.98
CA THR A 142 6.84 3.28 -10.89
C THR A 142 6.02 3.14 -9.60
N GLY A 143 6.65 2.76 -8.48
CA GLY A 143 5.97 2.68 -7.18
C GLY A 143 6.30 1.41 -6.42
N SER A 144 5.31 0.84 -5.73
CA SER A 144 5.49 -0.32 -4.88
C SER A 144 4.63 -1.50 -5.29
N THR A 145 5.22 -2.69 -5.28
CA THR A 145 4.54 -3.98 -5.44
C THR A 145 4.89 -4.89 -4.28
N TYR A 146 4.12 -5.95 -4.05
CA TYR A 146 4.44 -6.94 -3.03
C TYR A 146 4.03 -8.35 -3.46
N PHE A 147 4.57 -9.35 -2.79
CA PHE A 147 4.36 -10.76 -3.09
C PHE A 147 3.01 -11.26 -2.57
N LEU A 148 1.91 -10.78 -3.15
CA LEU A 148 0.58 -11.09 -2.64
C LEU A 148 0.25 -12.59 -2.74
N THR A 149 0.74 -13.23 -3.78
CA THR A 149 0.58 -14.66 -4.02
C THR A 149 1.23 -15.48 -2.91
N GLU A 150 2.50 -15.21 -2.61
CA GLU A 150 3.28 -15.87 -1.57
C GLU A 150 2.76 -15.53 -0.17
N LEU A 151 2.31 -14.29 0.05
CA LEU A 151 1.73 -13.89 1.32
C LEU A 151 0.45 -14.66 1.66
N ASN A 152 -0.42 -14.88 0.69
CA ASN A 152 -1.64 -15.64 0.94
C ASN A 152 -1.35 -17.13 1.16
N ALA A 153 -0.35 -17.69 0.46
CA ALA A 153 0.16 -19.04 0.75
C ALA A 153 0.70 -19.12 2.19
N LYS A 154 1.51 -18.14 2.60
CA LYS A 154 2.05 -18.07 3.97
C LYS A 154 0.98 -17.92 5.04
N ARG A 155 -0.11 -17.23 4.75
CA ARG A 155 -1.26 -17.13 5.67
C ARG A 155 -1.91 -18.49 5.92
N LEU A 156 -2.01 -19.35 4.91
CA LEU A 156 -2.49 -20.73 5.08
C LEU A 156 -1.56 -21.54 5.99
N GLU A 157 -0.24 -21.44 5.80
CA GLU A 157 0.73 -22.08 6.68
C GLU A 157 0.58 -21.62 8.13
N LEU A 158 0.50 -20.29 8.34
CA LEU A 158 0.34 -19.71 9.67
C LEU A 158 -0.96 -20.16 10.34
N LEU A 159 -2.08 -20.23 9.61
CA LEU A 159 -3.33 -20.80 10.13
C LEU A 159 -3.14 -22.25 10.58
N LYS A 160 -2.49 -23.07 9.76
CA LYS A 160 -2.22 -24.47 10.07
C LYS A 160 -1.26 -24.65 11.25
N ASP A 161 -0.25 -23.79 11.37
CA ASP A 161 0.68 -23.77 12.49
C ASP A 161 -0.04 -23.46 13.83
N VAL A 162 -0.95 -22.46 13.82
CA VAL A 162 -1.70 -22.05 15.02
C VAL A 162 -2.81 -23.04 15.35
N PHE A 163 -3.49 -23.54 14.33
CA PHE A 163 -4.64 -24.43 14.45
C PHE A 163 -4.44 -25.72 13.65
N PRO A 164 -3.68 -26.71 14.16
CA PRO A 164 -3.34 -27.92 13.41
C PRO A 164 -4.55 -28.75 12.95
N SER A 165 -5.70 -28.62 13.61
CA SER A 165 -6.95 -29.30 13.25
C SER A 165 -7.67 -28.70 12.04
N VAL A 166 -7.29 -27.50 11.58
CA VAL A 166 -7.92 -26.84 10.42
C VAL A 166 -7.71 -27.68 9.16
N THR A 167 -8.81 -27.99 8.48
CA THR A 167 -8.84 -28.80 7.24
C THR A 167 -9.62 -28.14 6.13
N ARG A 168 -10.59 -27.27 6.46
CA ARG A 168 -11.41 -26.52 5.48
C ARG A 168 -11.28 -25.03 5.71
N VAL A 169 -10.79 -24.31 4.72
CA VAL A 169 -10.51 -22.86 4.82
C VAL A 169 -11.27 -22.12 3.73
N ALA A 170 -12.13 -21.18 4.16
CA ALA A 170 -12.73 -20.25 3.23
C ALA A 170 -11.69 -19.21 2.75
N VAL A 171 -11.74 -18.88 1.48
CA VAL A 171 -11.00 -17.78 0.90
C VAL A 171 -11.98 -16.70 0.48
N LEU A 172 -12.08 -15.64 1.29
CA LEU A 172 -12.91 -14.47 0.96
C LEU A 172 -12.19 -13.64 -0.10
N SER A 173 -12.78 -13.56 -1.28
CA SER A 173 -12.16 -12.93 -2.47
C SER A 173 -13.15 -12.06 -3.22
N ASN A 174 -12.68 -10.91 -3.71
CA ASN A 174 -13.45 -10.07 -4.63
C ASN A 174 -13.25 -10.58 -6.06
N PRO A 175 -14.31 -11.05 -6.74
CA PRO A 175 -14.20 -11.59 -8.09
C PRO A 175 -13.82 -10.52 -9.14
N ASP A 176 -14.12 -9.24 -8.88
CA ASP A 176 -13.83 -8.13 -9.80
C ASP A 176 -12.38 -7.62 -9.65
N ASN A 177 -11.64 -8.12 -8.65
CA ASN A 177 -10.24 -7.79 -8.50
C ASN A 177 -9.37 -8.75 -9.34
N PRO A 178 -8.70 -8.27 -10.41
CA PRO A 178 -7.91 -9.13 -11.29
C PRO A 178 -6.78 -9.89 -10.59
N VAL A 179 -6.34 -9.45 -9.42
CA VAL A 179 -5.29 -10.15 -8.66
C VAL A 179 -5.75 -11.53 -8.18
N SER A 180 -7.05 -11.77 -8.08
CA SER A 180 -7.63 -13.07 -7.72
C SER A 180 -7.23 -14.17 -8.70
N GLU A 181 -7.00 -13.83 -9.97
CA GLU A 181 -6.57 -14.77 -11.01
C GLU A 181 -5.22 -15.45 -10.70
N SER A 182 -4.31 -14.72 -10.02
CA SER A 182 -3.00 -15.26 -9.63
C SER A 182 -3.00 -15.85 -8.22
N ILE A 183 -3.78 -15.29 -7.30
CA ILE A 183 -3.80 -15.69 -5.88
C ILE A 183 -4.44 -17.07 -5.71
N ILE A 184 -5.59 -17.32 -6.34
CA ILE A 184 -6.37 -18.54 -6.08
C ILE A 184 -5.62 -19.80 -6.50
N PRO A 185 -5.02 -19.90 -7.71
CA PRO A 185 -4.22 -21.04 -8.08
C PRO A 185 -3.03 -21.31 -7.14
N ALA A 186 -2.34 -20.26 -6.72
CA ALA A 186 -1.20 -20.38 -5.81
C ALA A 186 -1.62 -20.82 -4.40
N MET A 187 -2.71 -20.30 -3.88
CA MET A 187 -3.27 -20.77 -2.61
C MET A 187 -3.70 -22.22 -2.70
N THR A 188 -4.30 -22.66 -3.82
CA THR A 188 -4.67 -24.07 -4.05
C THR A 188 -3.44 -24.96 -4.04
N ALA A 189 -2.36 -24.55 -4.69
CA ALA A 189 -1.10 -25.30 -4.69
C ALA A 189 -0.49 -25.39 -3.27
N ALA A 190 -0.52 -24.29 -2.50
CA ALA A 190 -0.01 -24.24 -1.13
C ALA A 190 -0.88 -25.03 -0.12
N ALA A 191 -2.18 -25.13 -0.36
CA ALA A 191 -3.11 -25.85 0.53
C ALA A 191 -2.92 -27.36 0.46
N ALA A 192 -2.55 -27.93 -0.68
CA ALA A 192 -2.42 -29.37 -0.88
C ALA A 192 -1.45 -30.05 0.10
N PRO A 193 -0.19 -29.63 0.29
CA PRO A 193 0.73 -30.22 1.24
C PRO A 193 0.29 -30.02 2.70
N LEU A 194 -0.50 -28.98 2.98
CA LEU A 194 -1.06 -28.70 4.30
C LEU A 194 -2.31 -29.54 4.62
N LYS A 195 -2.80 -30.32 3.65
CA LYS A 195 -4.06 -31.07 3.73
C LYS A 195 -5.24 -30.14 4.07
N ILE A 196 -5.30 -28.99 3.41
CA ILE A 196 -6.37 -28.01 3.52
C ILE A 196 -7.20 -28.05 2.24
N GLU A 197 -8.52 -28.17 2.41
CA GLU A 197 -9.50 -27.94 1.35
C GLU A 197 -9.85 -26.45 1.33
N LEU A 198 -9.78 -25.80 0.17
CA LEU A 198 -10.15 -24.42 0.01
C LEU A 198 -11.59 -24.28 -0.49
N GLU A 199 -12.37 -23.43 0.16
CA GLU A 199 -13.70 -23.02 -0.28
C GLU A 199 -13.66 -21.54 -0.71
N LEU A 200 -13.82 -21.28 -2.03
CA LEU A 200 -13.82 -19.92 -2.53
C LEU A 200 -15.16 -19.24 -2.25
N VAL A 201 -15.14 -18.22 -1.39
CA VAL A 201 -16.31 -17.40 -1.06
C VAL A 201 -16.14 -16.03 -1.70
N LYS A 202 -17.00 -15.72 -2.68
CA LYS A 202 -16.96 -14.48 -3.44
C LYS A 202 -17.77 -13.40 -2.72
N SER A 203 -17.24 -12.16 -2.74
CA SER A 203 -17.95 -10.96 -2.29
C SER A 203 -17.36 -9.74 -2.98
N GLN A 204 -18.22 -8.85 -3.48
CA GLN A 204 -17.81 -7.59 -4.11
C GLN A 204 -17.64 -6.46 -3.08
N GLY A 205 -18.26 -6.58 -1.91
CA GLY A 205 -18.18 -5.54 -0.88
C GLY A 205 -19.19 -5.68 0.26
N PRO A 206 -19.42 -4.61 1.02
CA PRO A 206 -20.15 -4.63 2.28
C PRO A 206 -21.57 -5.19 2.23
N THR A 207 -22.27 -5.01 1.11
CA THR A 207 -23.64 -5.51 0.95
C THR A 207 -23.74 -7.03 0.86
N GLU A 208 -22.63 -7.72 0.60
CA GLU A 208 -22.59 -9.17 0.41
C GLU A 208 -21.91 -9.91 1.57
N PHE A 209 -21.27 -9.20 2.51
CA PHE A 209 -20.50 -9.84 3.58
C PHE A 209 -21.38 -10.72 4.48
N ASP A 210 -22.58 -10.28 4.87
CA ASP A 210 -23.48 -11.08 5.72
C ASP A 210 -23.80 -12.41 5.04
N GLY A 211 -24.12 -12.39 3.75
CA GLY A 211 -24.37 -13.59 2.95
C GLY A 211 -23.15 -14.50 2.84
N ALA A 212 -21.97 -13.92 2.63
CA ALA A 212 -20.71 -14.64 2.55
C ALA A 212 -20.39 -15.38 3.87
N PHE A 213 -20.52 -14.70 5.01
CA PHE A 213 -20.27 -15.31 6.33
C PHE A 213 -21.37 -16.33 6.72
N ALA A 214 -22.63 -16.12 6.34
CA ALA A 214 -23.68 -17.11 6.48
C ALA A 214 -23.38 -18.39 5.66
N ALA A 215 -22.85 -18.24 4.45
CA ALA A 215 -22.41 -19.39 3.62
C ALA A 215 -21.24 -20.14 4.29
N MET A 216 -20.24 -19.43 4.83
CA MET A 216 -19.11 -20.03 5.57
C MET A 216 -19.59 -20.83 6.77
N ALA A 217 -20.52 -20.28 7.56
CA ALA A 217 -21.12 -20.97 8.72
C ALA A 217 -21.87 -22.24 8.30
N LYS A 218 -22.68 -22.17 7.22
CA LYS A 218 -23.39 -23.33 6.65
C LYS A 218 -22.43 -24.37 6.10
N GLY A 219 -21.36 -23.94 5.43
CA GLY A 219 -20.30 -24.79 4.87
C GLY A 219 -19.43 -25.44 5.94
N ARG A 220 -19.54 -25.02 7.22
CA ARG A 220 -18.73 -25.52 8.34
C ARG A 220 -17.23 -25.45 8.04
N VAL A 221 -16.78 -24.31 7.51
CA VAL A 221 -15.35 -24.06 7.35
C VAL A 221 -14.69 -23.84 8.71
N ASP A 222 -13.43 -24.24 8.84
CA ASP A 222 -12.69 -24.16 10.11
C ASP A 222 -12.00 -22.79 10.29
N ALA A 223 -11.74 -22.07 9.19
CA ALA A 223 -11.09 -20.77 9.21
C ALA A 223 -11.38 -19.98 7.93
N VAL A 224 -11.05 -18.68 7.92
CA VAL A 224 -11.13 -17.83 6.74
C VAL A 224 -9.82 -17.07 6.49
N VAL A 225 -9.37 -17.06 5.24
CA VAL A 225 -8.36 -16.13 4.72
C VAL A 225 -9.06 -14.98 4.02
N VAL A 226 -8.80 -13.75 4.48
CA VAL A 226 -9.29 -12.53 3.85
C VAL A 226 -8.21 -12.05 2.88
N THR A 227 -8.51 -12.12 1.58
CA THR A 227 -7.57 -11.66 0.55
C THR A 227 -7.48 -10.14 0.53
N GLN A 228 -6.44 -9.60 -0.09
CA GLN A 228 -6.27 -8.15 -0.19
C GLN A 228 -7.09 -7.58 -1.34
N ASP A 229 -7.97 -6.65 -0.97
CA ASP A 229 -8.81 -5.89 -1.86
C ASP A 229 -9.06 -4.50 -1.27
N GLY A 230 -9.28 -3.49 -2.10
CA GLY A 230 -9.50 -2.12 -1.64
C GLY A 230 -10.76 -1.96 -0.78
N GLU A 231 -11.87 -2.59 -1.20
CA GLU A 231 -13.13 -2.58 -0.45
C GLU A 231 -13.04 -3.40 0.85
N PHE A 232 -12.34 -4.54 0.80
CA PHE A 232 -12.12 -5.32 2.03
C PHE A 232 -11.29 -4.55 3.04
N ALA A 233 -10.24 -3.85 2.57
CA ALA A 233 -9.40 -3.02 3.44
C ALA A 233 -10.19 -1.90 4.12
N ALA A 234 -11.09 -1.24 3.39
CA ALA A 234 -12.00 -0.24 3.94
C ALA A 234 -13.02 -0.82 4.93
N SER A 235 -13.27 -2.13 4.86
CA SER A 235 -14.30 -2.85 5.60
C SER A 235 -13.74 -3.87 6.62
N PHE A 236 -12.44 -3.88 6.89
CA PHE A 236 -11.81 -4.89 7.75
C PHE A 236 -12.47 -5.04 9.11
N LYS A 237 -12.91 -3.93 9.72
CA LYS A 237 -13.64 -3.98 11.01
C LYS A 237 -14.94 -4.78 10.91
N THR A 238 -15.71 -4.58 9.84
CA THR A 238 -16.96 -5.32 9.57
C THR A 238 -16.65 -6.79 9.34
N ILE A 239 -15.68 -7.11 8.48
CA ILE A 239 -15.28 -8.49 8.18
C ILE A 239 -14.80 -9.21 9.44
N ALA A 240 -13.98 -8.55 10.27
CA ALA A 240 -13.49 -9.09 11.52
C ALA A 240 -14.63 -9.36 12.53
N THR A 241 -15.60 -8.43 12.61
CA THR A 241 -16.78 -8.58 13.48
C THR A 241 -17.64 -9.76 13.04
N LEU A 242 -17.88 -9.95 11.75
CA LEU A 242 -18.64 -11.07 11.21
C LEU A 242 -17.93 -12.42 11.47
N ALA A 243 -16.61 -12.48 11.24
CA ALA A 243 -15.81 -13.67 11.54
C ALA A 243 -15.89 -14.03 13.04
N ALA A 244 -15.72 -13.04 13.92
CA ALA A 244 -15.81 -13.24 15.37
C ALA A 244 -17.23 -13.64 15.80
N GLY A 245 -18.27 -13.10 15.17
CA GLY A 245 -19.68 -13.42 15.46
C GLY A 245 -20.02 -14.88 15.25
N ILE A 246 -19.41 -15.54 14.27
CA ILE A 246 -19.56 -17.00 14.05
C ILE A 246 -18.40 -17.81 14.63
N LYS A 247 -17.56 -17.20 15.49
CA LYS A 247 -16.37 -17.80 16.12
C LYS A 247 -15.39 -18.43 15.14
N LEU A 248 -15.25 -17.84 13.95
CA LEU A 248 -14.41 -18.36 12.89
C LEU A 248 -12.99 -17.78 12.99
N PRO A 249 -11.93 -18.61 13.17
CA PRO A 249 -10.55 -18.18 13.06
C PRO A 249 -10.30 -17.49 11.74
N SER A 250 -9.61 -16.34 11.76
CA SER A 250 -9.44 -15.54 10.56
C SER A 250 -8.04 -14.98 10.45
N ILE A 251 -7.52 -14.89 9.22
CA ILE A 251 -6.26 -14.26 8.91
C ILE A 251 -6.38 -13.36 7.67
N GLY A 252 -5.71 -12.21 7.73
CA GLY A 252 -5.65 -11.26 6.63
C GLY A 252 -4.31 -10.53 6.60
N SER A 253 -4.31 -9.26 6.15
CA SER A 253 -3.15 -8.37 6.27
C SER A 253 -2.91 -7.97 7.73
N LYS A 254 -1.78 -7.30 7.99
CA LYS A 254 -1.49 -6.68 9.29
C LYS A 254 -2.67 -5.81 9.77
N GLU A 255 -3.14 -4.93 8.91
CA GLU A 255 -4.22 -3.98 9.19
C GLU A 255 -5.57 -4.68 9.47
N TYR A 256 -5.76 -5.90 8.96
CA TYR A 256 -6.93 -6.71 9.30
C TYR A 256 -6.93 -7.12 10.77
N ALA A 257 -5.79 -7.59 11.30
CA ALA A 257 -5.68 -7.92 12.72
C ALA A 257 -5.82 -6.67 13.61
N GLU A 258 -5.24 -5.54 13.22
CA GLU A 258 -5.40 -4.25 13.91
C GLU A 258 -6.88 -3.79 13.94
N ALA A 259 -7.65 -4.11 12.91
CA ALA A 259 -9.07 -3.80 12.81
C ALA A 259 -9.98 -4.76 13.59
N GLY A 260 -9.43 -5.79 14.25
CA GLY A 260 -10.17 -6.77 15.05
C GLY A 260 -10.15 -8.20 14.49
N GLY A 261 -9.45 -8.48 13.39
CA GLY A 261 -9.19 -9.84 12.93
C GLY A 261 -8.33 -10.62 13.91
N LEU A 262 -8.29 -11.94 13.81
CA LEU A 262 -7.54 -12.78 14.74
C LEU A 262 -6.03 -12.73 14.46
N LEU A 263 -5.64 -12.95 13.22
CA LEU A 263 -4.27 -12.96 12.76
C LEU A 263 -4.08 -11.99 11.61
N GLY A 264 -2.92 -11.34 11.54
CA GLY A 264 -2.50 -10.52 10.42
C GLY A 264 -1.08 -10.86 10.01
N TYR A 265 -0.86 -11.08 8.71
CA TYR A 265 0.47 -11.26 8.17
C TYR A 265 0.61 -10.50 6.85
N GLY A 266 1.60 -9.63 6.78
CA GLY A 266 1.84 -8.85 5.58
C GLY A 266 2.79 -7.69 5.77
N VAL A 267 2.79 -6.81 4.78
CA VAL A 267 3.60 -5.59 4.74
C VAL A 267 2.88 -4.45 5.45
N ASN A 268 3.61 -3.46 5.93
CA ASN A 268 3.03 -2.22 6.46
C ASN A 268 2.57 -1.34 5.28
N ILE A 269 1.28 -1.35 5.00
CA ILE A 269 0.67 -0.62 3.87
C ILE A 269 0.87 0.89 4.00
N LEU A 270 0.79 1.44 5.21
CA LEU A 270 0.96 2.89 5.42
C LEU A 270 2.38 3.36 5.05
N SER A 271 3.40 2.51 5.27
CA SER A 271 4.77 2.81 4.84
C SER A 271 4.89 2.89 3.32
N LEU A 272 4.15 2.09 2.57
CA LEU A 272 4.14 2.11 1.11
C LEU A 272 3.48 3.38 0.56
N TYR A 273 2.44 3.89 1.23
CA TYR A 273 1.85 5.19 0.87
C TYR A 273 2.81 6.35 1.15
N ARG A 274 3.57 6.32 2.26
CA ARG A 274 4.65 7.28 2.48
C ARG A 274 5.72 7.18 1.40
N ARG A 275 6.07 5.96 0.98
CA ARG A 275 7.03 5.72 -0.11
C ARG A 275 6.51 6.23 -1.45
N ALA A 276 5.20 6.16 -1.72
CA ALA A 276 4.61 6.75 -2.92
C ALA A 276 4.85 8.27 -3.00
N ALA A 277 4.82 8.98 -1.88
CA ALA A 277 5.17 10.40 -1.83
C ALA A 277 6.63 10.66 -2.27
N TYR A 278 7.56 9.77 -1.93
CA TYR A 278 8.94 9.85 -2.39
C TYR A 278 9.05 9.70 -3.92
N PHE A 279 8.32 8.76 -4.52
CA PHE A 279 8.32 8.62 -5.98
C PHE A 279 7.70 9.84 -6.66
N VAL A 280 6.63 10.40 -6.08
CA VAL A 280 6.05 11.67 -6.56
C VAL A 280 7.09 12.78 -6.52
N ASP A 281 7.84 12.93 -5.43
CA ASP A 281 8.92 13.93 -5.31
C ASP A 281 9.98 13.78 -6.38
N LEU A 282 10.47 12.57 -6.62
CA LEU A 282 11.45 12.31 -7.67
C LEU A 282 10.94 12.72 -9.04
N ILE A 283 9.67 12.38 -9.36
CA ILE A 283 9.06 12.71 -10.65
C ILE A 283 8.87 14.22 -10.80
N LEU A 284 8.39 14.92 -9.78
CA LEU A 284 8.23 16.36 -9.79
C LEU A 284 9.58 17.11 -9.91
N LYS A 285 10.67 16.47 -9.49
CA LYS A 285 12.07 16.95 -9.68
C LYS A 285 12.68 16.56 -11.02
N GLY A 286 11.91 15.89 -11.90
CA GLY A 286 12.32 15.59 -13.27
C GLY A 286 12.80 14.15 -13.52
N ALA A 287 12.74 13.24 -12.55
CA ALA A 287 13.03 11.83 -12.79
C ALA A 287 11.94 11.22 -13.69
N ARG A 288 12.36 10.35 -14.62
CA ARG A 288 11.41 9.61 -15.45
C ARG A 288 10.98 8.33 -14.74
N PRO A 289 9.69 7.97 -14.71
CA PRO A 289 9.22 6.73 -14.09
C PRO A 289 9.95 5.48 -14.61
N ALA A 290 10.25 5.44 -15.92
CA ALA A 290 10.97 4.32 -16.55
C ALA A 290 12.39 4.06 -15.98
N ASP A 291 13.01 5.07 -15.36
CA ASP A 291 14.34 4.97 -14.75
C ASP A 291 14.26 4.64 -13.25
N LEU A 292 13.05 4.59 -12.69
CA LEU A 292 12.79 4.29 -11.28
C LEU A 292 12.28 2.84 -11.14
N PRO A 293 12.80 2.05 -10.19
CA PRO A 293 12.34 0.69 -10.00
C PRO A 293 10.91 0.66 -9.42
N VAL A 294 10.20 -0.43 -9.67
CA VAL A 294 9.05 -0.82 -8.85
C VAL A 294 9.60 -1.58 -7.65
N GLU A 295 9.48 -0.99 -6.47
CA GLU A 295 10.10 -1.52 -5.25
C GLU A 295 9.24 -2.60 -4.59
N GLN A 296 9.90 -3.56 -3.95
CA GLN A 296 9.27 -4.59 -3.13
C GLN A 296 9.64 -4.37 -1.66
N PRO A 297 8.67 -4.43 -0.73
CA PRO A 297 8.98 -4.39 0.69
C PRO A 297 9.74 -5.64 1.10
N THR A 298 10.69 -5.46 2.01
CA THR A 298 11.52 -6.56 2.56
C THR A 298 11.10 -6.96 3.96
N LYS A 299 10.24 -6.16 4.62
CA LYS A 299 9.75 -6.44 5.96
C LYS A 299 8.30 -6.89 5.93
N PHE A 300 8.06 -8.05 6.55
CA PHE A 300 6.73 -8.60 6.77
C PHE A 300 6.50 -8.69 8.27
N GLU A 301 5.30 -8.43 8.73
CA GLU A 301 4.94 -8.36 10.14
C GLU A 301 3.81 -9.34 10.43
N LEU A 302 3.98 -10.13 11.50
CA LEU A 302 2.96 -11.01 12.07
C LEU A 302 2.31 -10.31 13.27
N VAL A 303 1.01 -10.10 13.18
CA VAL A 303 0.20 -9.50 14.25
C VAL A 303 -0.80 -10.52 14.76
N ILE A 304 -0.90 -10.65 16.08
CA ILE A 304 -1.82 -11.55 16.77
C ILE A 304 -2.74 -10.74 17.67
N ASN A 305 -4.06 -10.90 17.50
CA ASN A 305 -5.03 -10.21 18.32
C ASN A 305 -5.61 -11.13 19.39
N LEU A 306 -5.09 -11.02 20.62
CA LEU A 306 -5.53 -11.82 21.76
C LEU A 306 -6.93 -11.42 22.26
N LYS A 307 -7.36 -10.16 22.05
CA LYS A 307 -8.76 -9.76 22.34
C LYS A 307 -9.74 -10.57 21.50
N THR A 308 -9.43 -10.71 20.22
CA THR A 308 -10.25 -11.50 19.29
C THR A 308 -10.16 -13.00 19.63
N ALA A 309 -8.97 -13.53 19.91
CA ALA A 309 -8.79 -14.91 20.33
C ALA A 309 -9.67 -15.23 21.55
N LYS A 310 -9.64 -14.39 22.59
CA LYS A 310 -10.48 -14.51 23.78
C LYS A 310 -11.97 -14.44 23.45
N THR A 311 -12.38 -13.52 22.59
CA THR A 311 -13.79 -13.34 22.18
C THR A 311 -14.35 -14.59 21.51
N ILE A 312 -13.58 -15.26 20.66
CA ILE A 312 -14.01 -16.46 19.95
C ILE A 312 -13.71 -17.76 20.70
N GLY A 313 -13.11 -17.66 21.91
CA GLY A 313 -12.84 -18.80 22.78
C GLY A 313 -11.64 -19.64 22.36
N LEU A 314 -10.65 -19.05 21.70
CA LEU A 314 -9.44 -19.72 21.26
C LEU A 314 -8.23 -19.35 22.12
N ALA A 315 -7.36 -20.32 22.36
CA ALA A 315 -6.06 -20.13 22.97
C ALA A 315 -4.96 -20.22 21.89
N ILE A 316 -4.01 -19.29 21.94
CA ILE A 316 -2.84 -19.31 21.08
C ILE A 316 -1.63 -19.69 21.93
N ALA A 317 -0.87 -20.68 21.48
CA ALA A 317 0.29 -21.19 22.21
C ALA A 317 1.38 -20.12 22.38
N ASN A 318 1.99 -20.04 23.56
CA ASN A 318 3.08 -19.07 23.83
C ASN A 318 4.23 -19.17 22.82
N SER A 319 4.58 -20.36 22.36
CA SER A 319 5.59 -20.57 21.32
C SER A 319 5.27 -19.88 20.01
N PHE A 320 3.98 -19.70 19.70
CA PHE A 320 3.57 -18.94 18.50
C PHE A 320 3.56 -17.43 18.77
N LEU A 321 3.15 -16.99 19.98
CA LEU A 321 3.19 -15.58 20.37
C LEU A 321 4.59 -14.99 20.28
N LEU A 322 5.63 -15.78 20.59
CA LEU A 322 7.03 -15.35 20.48
C LEU A 322 7.49 -15.07 19.03
N ARG A 323 6.73 -15.51 18.03
CA ARG A 323 7.01 -15.25 16.60
C ARG A 323 6.34 -13.95 16.11
N ALA A 324 5.45 -13.37 16.90
CA ALA A 324 4.73 -12.17 16.50
C ALA A 324 5.61 -10.93 16.62
N ASP A 325 5.52 -10.04 15.64
CA ASP A 325 6.08 -8.69 15.71
C ASP A 325 5.22 -7.79 16.62
N GLU A 326 3.91 -8.08 16.70
CA GLU A 326 2.97 -7.33 17.53
C GLU A 326 1.89 -8.26 18.09
N VAL A 327 1.57 -8.08 19.37
CA VAL A 327 0.46 -8.76 20.07
C VAL A 327 -0.50 -7.71 20.61
N ILE A 328 -1.76 -7.76 20.20
CA ILE A 328 -2.82 -6.84 20.60
C ILE A 328 -3.55 -7.46 21.80
N GLU A 329 -3.38 -6.86 22.98
CA GLU A 329 -3.96 -7.29 24.27
C GLU A 329 -5.16 -6.43 24.69
#